data_9bf5ba8e208fe4d2007f4dba7a230f7b
#
_entry.id   9bf5ba8e208fe4d2007f4dba7a230f7b
#
_cell.length_a   1.000
_cell.length_b   1.000
_cell.length_c   1.000
_cell.angle_alpha   90.00
_cell.angle_beta   90.00
_cell.angle_gamma   90.00
#
_symmetry.space_group_name_H-M   'P 1'
#
loop_
_entity.id
_entity.type
_entity.pdbx_description
1 polymer ?
#
loop_
_entity_poly.entity_id
_entity_poly.type
_entity_poly.pdbx_seq_one_letter_code
_entity_poly.pdbx_strand_id
1 'polypeptide(L)'
;DKQVHSIEIQRFIARMERPKTVGNEQKSILDLIDNGKELSEIFKDIAPLEEEKKISLLKKIINPEIVVCYPDDPLFKEEEHNCPYTGLRLADIWKYFRFTWSTEYKSVPGKSFPILIRNAARPNKPIIGIAMLRSAALGDEAREDAIGWTNEATIRSKIYAKEISIDFVVNSMVKCLD
;
A
#
# COMPACT_ATOMS: atom_id res chain seq x y z
N ASP A 1 14.17 11.27 12.12
CA ASP A 1 13.18 10.22 11.91
C ASP A 1 12.69 9.65 13.25
N LYS A 2 11.76 10.40 13.93
CA LYS A 2 11.29 10.05 15.28
C LYS A 2 10.53 8.73 15.34
N GLN A 3 9.94 8.30 14.23
CA GLN A 3 9.09 7.12 14.19
C GLN A 3 9.89 5.82 14.34
N VAL A 4 11.04 5.72 13.68
CA VAL A 4 11.88 4.50 13.71
C VAL A 4 12.62 4.33 15.06
N HIS A 5 12.76 5.41 15.82
CA HIS A 5 13.43 5.39 17.11
C HIS A 5 12.53 4.98 18.29
N SER A 6 11.24 4.77 18.07
CA SER A 6 10.35 4.23 19.10
C SER A 6 10.74 2.81 19.47
N ILE A 7 10.87 2.53 20.76
CA ILE A 7 11.20 1.18 21.28
C ILE A 7 10.18 0.13 20.79
N GLU A 8 8.93 0.51 20.68
CA GLU A 8 7.86 -0.39 20.22
C GLU A 8 8.06 -0.77 18.74
N ILE A 9 8.42 0.18 17.90
CA ILE A 9 8.68 -0.06 16.48
C ILE A 9 9.95 -0.89 16.31
N GLN A 10 11.00 -0.62 17.06
CA GLN A 10 12.22 -1.42 17.02
C GLN A 10 11.95 -2.88 17.45
N ARG A 11 11.15 -3.08 18.50
CA ARG A 11 10.73 -4.44 18.92
C ARG A 11 9.88 -5.13 17.84
N PHE A 12 9.01 -4.39 17.18
CA PHE A 12 8.21 -4.92 16.08
C PHE A 12 9.12 -5.36 14.92
N ILE A 13 10.05 -4.50 14.47
CA ILE A 13 11.02 -4.80 13.41
C ILE A 13 11.82 -6.06 13.78
N ALA A 14 12.43 -6.09 14.96
CA ALA A 14 13.21 -7.23 15.42
C ALA A 14 12.39 -8.54 15.47
N ARG A 15 11.10 -8.46 15.81
CA ARG A 15 10.19 -9.61 15.76
C ARG A 15 9.94 -10.10 14.35
N MET A 16 9.79 -9.20 13.38
CA MET A 16 9.53 -9.53 11.98
C MET A 16 10.76 -10.13 11.29
N GLU A 17 11.95 -9.67 11.66
CA GLU A 17 13.23 -10.14 11.12
C GLU A 17 13.70 -11.46 11.75
N ARG A 18 13.15 -11.82 12.92
CA ARG A 18 13.49 -13.09 13.58
C ARG A 18 12.99 -14.27 12.75
N PRO A 19 13.88 -15.21 12.38
CA PRO A 19 13.47 -16.41 11.66
C PRO A 19 12.45 -17.24 12.45
N LYS A 20 11.47 -17.75 11.75
CA LYS A 20 10.44 -18.68 12.24
C LYS A 20 10.45 -19.94 11.40
N THR A 21 10.18 -21.07 12.02
CA THR A 21 10.03 -22.34 11.32
C THR A 21 8.72 -22.35 10.54
N VAL A 22 8.82 -22.50 9.23
CA VAL A 22 7.68 -22.69 8.31
C VAL A 22 7.95 -23.98 7.52
N GLY A 23 7.21 -25.02 7.84
CA GLY A 23 7.55 -26.36 7.35
C GLY A 23 8.92 -26.82 7.90
N ASN A 24 9.86 -27.10 7.00
CA ASN A 24 11.24 -27.51 7.34
C ASN A 24 12.28 -26.40 7.20
N GLU A 25 11.85 -25.17 6.91
CA GLU A 25 12.74 -24.03 6.64
C GLU A 25 12.58 -22.92 7.67
N GLN A 26 13.66 -22.18 7.91
CA GLN A 26 13.64 -20.97 8.71
C GLN A 26 13.39 -19.79 7.79
N LYS A 27 12.31 -19.04 8.02
CA LYS A 27 11.88 -17.91 7.19
C LYS A 27 11.55 -16.68 8.03
N SER A 28 11.82 -15.52 7.46
CA SER A 28 11.55 -14.22 8.07
C SER A 28 11.00 -13.23 7.04
N ILE A 29 10.76 -11.99 7.45
CA ILE A 29 10.39 -10.91 6.53
C ILE A 29 11.51 -10.62 5.52
N LEU A 30 12.77 -10.86 5.87
CA LEU A 30 13.92 -10.59 5.00
C LEU A 30 13.91 -11.46 3.74
N ASP A 31 13.28 -12.65 3.80
CA ASP A 31 13.10 -13.53 2.65
C ASP A 31 12.12 -12.96 1.60
N LEU A 32 11.37 -11.92 1.97
CA LEU A 32 10.48 -11.18 1.06
C LEU A 32 11.15 -9.94 0.43
N ILE A 33 12.44 -9.73 0.69
CA ILE A 33 13.23 -8.64 0.10
C ILE A 33 14.10 -9.24 -1.01
N ASP A 34 13.98 -8.70 -2.21
CA ASP A 34 14.74 -9.21 -3.35
C ASP A 34 16.19 -8.70 -3.33
N ASN A 35 17.08 -9.48 -3.92
CA ASN A 35 18.49 -9.11 -4.05
C ASN A 35 18.67 -8.09 -5.19
N GLY A 36 18.87 -6.83 -4.84
CA GLY A 36 19.04 -5.75 -5.81
C GLY A 36 20.26 -5.89 -6.72
N LYS A 37 21.31 -6.62 -6.31
CA LYS A 37 22.48 -6.88 -7.18
C LYS A 37 22.11 -7.80 -8.34
N GLU A 38 21.42 -8.90 -8.05
CA GLU A 38 20.95 -9.84 -9.08
C GLU A 38 20.04 -9.13 -10.09
N LEU A 39 19.09 -8.34 -9.62
CA LEU A 39 18.22 -7.56 -10.50
C LEU A 39 19.02 -6.54 -11.34
N SER A 40 20.00 -5.87 -10.77
CA SER A 40 20.85 -4.91 -11.48
C SER A 40 21.65 -5.57 -12.61
N GLU A 41 22.17 -6.78 -12.38
CA GLU A 41 22.86 -7.55 -13.42
C GLU A 41 21.93 -7.92 -14.59
N ILE A 42 20.75 -8.45 -14.25
CA ILE A 42 19.72 -8.77 -15.25
C ILE A 42 19.33 -7.53 -16.07
N PHE A 43 19.13 -6.39 -15.43
CA PHE A 43 18.79 -5.14 -16.12
C PHE A 43 19.91 -4.64 -17.04
N LYS A 44 21.18 -4.82 -16.67
CA LYS A 44 22.31 -4.50 -17.55
C LYS A 44 22.31 -5.33 -18.82
N ASP A 45 22.00 -6.62 -18.73
CA ASP A 45 21.95 -7.53 -19.88
C ASP A 45 20.75 -7.22 -20.79
N ILE A 46 19.66 -6.75 -20.24
CA ILE A 46 18.43 -6.39 -20.98
C ILE A 46 18.55 -5.00 -21.63
N ALA A 47 19.27 -4.07 -21.01
CA ALA A 47 19.32 -2.66 -21.44
C ALA A 47 19.68 -2.45 -22.93
N PRO A 48 20.63 -3.19 -23.54
CA PRO A 48 21.01 -3.01 -24.93
C PRO A 48 20.06 -3.65 -25.96
N LEU A 49 19.04 -4.40 -25.51
CA LEU A 49 18.13 -5.14 -26.40
C LEU A 49 17.08 -4.23 -27.03
N GLU A 50 16.51 -4.70 -28.16
CA GLU A 50 15.36 -4.06 -28.80
C GLU A 50 14.12 -4.08 -27.88
N GLU A 51 13.25 -3.08 -28.04
CA GLU A 51 12.13 -2.80 -27.15
C GLU A 51 11.19 -4.01 -26.93
N GLU A 52 10.83 -4.72 -28.01
CA GLU A 52 9.94 -5.90 -27.94
C GLU A 52 10.55 -7.05 -27.13
N LYS A 53 11.85 -7.34 -27.39
CA LYS A 53 12.59 -8.36 -26.64
C LYS A 53 12.76 -7.97 -25.18
N LYS A 54 13.05 -6.68 -24.93
CA LYS A 54 13.16 -6.10 -23.59
C LYS A 54 11.88 -6.32 -22.78
N ILE A 55 10.73 -5.95 -23.34
CA ILE A 55 9.42 -6.11 -22.68
C ILE A 55 9.13 -7.59 -22.38
N SER A 56 9.41 -8.48 -23.36
CA SER A 56 9.19 -9.93 -23.17
C SER A 56 10.03 -10.51 -22.04
N LEU A 57 11.30 -10.10 -21.91
CA LEU A 57 12.18 -10.55 -20.84
C LEU A 57 11.81 -9.93 -19.49
N LEU A 58 11.46 -8.64 -19.46
CA LEU A 58 11.02 -7.96 -18.25
C LEU A 58 9.78 -8.61 -17.65
N LYS A 59 8.80 -9.02 -18.45
CA LYS A 59 7.60 -9.74 -17.99
C LYS A 59 7.91 -11.09 -17.35
N LYS A 60 9.02 -11.75 -17.74
CA LYS A 60 9.46 -13.01 -17.11
C LYS A 60 10.14 -12.80 -15.77
N ILE A 61 10.73 -11.62 -15.54
CA ILE A 61 11.49 -11.30 -14.33
C ILE A 61 10.61 -10.57 -13.32
N ILE A 62 9.71 -9.74 -13.81
CA ILE A 62 8.78 -8.94 -12.99
C ILE A 62 7.35 -9.24 -13.44
N ASN A 63 6.60 -9.90 -12.56
CA ASN A 63 5.18 -10.15 -12.73
C ASN A 63 4.43 -9.64 -11.49
N PRO A 64 3.91 -8.41 -11.51
CA PRO A 64 3.26 -7.81 -10.36
C PRO A 64 1.96 -8.54 -10.00
N GLU A 65 1.83 -8.95 -8.75
CA GLU A 65 0.63 -9.51 -8.13
C GLU A 65 0.15 -8.58 -7.01
N ILE A 66 -1.12 -8.21 -7.03
CA ILE A 66 -1.74 -7.38 -6.01
C ILE A 66 -2.34 -8.28 -4.94
N VAL A 67 -1.94 -8.07 -3.69
CA VAL A 67 -2.45 -8.79 -2.52
C VAL A 67 -3.06 -7.78 -1.55
N VAL A 68 -4.36 -7.90 -1.29
CA VAL A 68 -5.06 -7.06 -0.31
C VAL A 68 -4.82 -7.63 1.08
N CYS A 69 -4.40 -6.77 2.00
CA CYS A 69 -4.26 -7.13 3.41
C CYS A 69 -5.58 -6.85 4.13
N TYR A 70 -6.43 -7.85 4.20
CA TYR A 70 -7.71 -7.71 4.88
C TYR A 70 -7.51 -7.42 6.38
N PRO A 71 -8.37 -6.59 6.98
CA PRO A 71 -8.41 -6.45 8.44
C PRO A 71 -8.84 -7.78 9.08
N ASP A 72 -8.63 -7.91 10.40
CA ASP A 72 -9.09 -9.05 11.18
C ASP A 72 -10.62 -9.04 11.27
N ASP A 73 -11.27 -9.47 10.21
CA ASP A 73 -12.71 -9.57 10.09
C ASP A 73 -13.08 -11.06 10.00
N PRO A 74 -14.03 -11.54 10.85
CA PRO A 74 -14.48 -12.93 10.82
C PRO A 74 -15.08 -13.38 9.48
N LEU A 75 -15.39 -12.44 8.57
CA LEU A 75 -15.86 -12.74 7.22
C LEU A 75 -14.76 -13.30 6.31
N PHE A 76 -13.48 -13.12 6.65
CA PHE A 76 -12.36 -13.63 5.87
C PHE A 76 -11.71 -14.82 6.57
N LYS A 77 -11.29 -15.81 5.81
CA LYS A 77 -10.61 -17.00 6.33
C LYS A 77 -9.24 -16.64 6.90
N GLU A 78 -8.86 -17.27 7.99
CA GLU A 78 -7.58 -17.04 8.66
C GLU A 78 -6.36 -17.24 7.72
N GLU A 79 -6.48 -18.19 6.78
CA GLU A 79 -5.48 -18.47 5.75
C GLU A 79 -5.25 -17.29 4.79
N GLU A 80 -6.27 -16.46 4.54
CA GLU A 80 -6.20 -15.27 3.67
C GLU A 80 -5.45 -14.11 4.32
N HIS A 81 -5.25 -14.16 5.64
CA HIS A 81 -4.53 -13.13 6.40
C HIS A 81 -3.02 -13.36 6.48
N ASN A 82 -2.54 -14.55 6.14
CA ASN A 82 -1.14 -14.93 6.29
C ASN A 82 -0.43 -15.12 4.96
N CYS A 83 0.85 -14.75 4.92
CA CYS A 83 1.71 -15.02 3.79
C CYS A 83 2.02 -16.53 3.72
N PRO A 84 1.67 -17.22 2.61
CA PRO A 84 1.90 -18.66 2.51
C PRO A 84 3.39 -19.04 2.52
N TYR A 85 4.28 -18.10 2.18
CA TYR A 85 5.72 -18.35 2.13
C TYR A 85 6.40 -18.19 3.50
N THR A 86 6.03 -17.16 4.28
CA THR A 86 6.68 -16.84 5.57
C THR A 86 5.80 -17.13 6.79
N GLY A 87 4.51 -17.41 6.61
CA GLY A 87 3.55 -17.54 7.69
C GLY A 87 3.28 -16.23 8.47
N LEU A 88 3.87 -15.11 8.04
CA LEU A 88 3.65 -13.80 8.65
C LEU A 88 2.30 -13.22 8.20
N ARG A 89 1.66 -12.45 9.08
CA ARG A 89 0.42 -11.76 8.74
C ARG A 89 0.67 -10.71 7.65
N LEU A 90 -0.17 -10.66 6.64
CA LEU A 90 -0.04 -9.71 5.52
C LEU A 90 -0.09 -8.26 5.99
N ALA A 91 -0.94 -7.94 6.97
CA ALA A 91 -1.00 -6.61 7.57
C ALA A 91 0.30 -6.21 8.31
N ASP A 92 0.95 -7.16 8.99
CA ASP A 92 2.23 -6.94 9.65
C ASP A 92 3.37 -6.77 8.61
N ILE A 93 3.34 -7.51 7.50
CA ILE A 93 4.27 -7.34 6.38
C ILE A 93 4.11 -5.93 5.80
N TRP A 94 2.89 -5.50 5.52
CA TRP A 94 2.63 -4.16 5.02
C TRP A 94 3.14 -3.09 5.97
N LYS A 95 2.87 -3.24 7.28
CA LYS A 95 3.30 -2.32 8.33
C LYS A 95 4.83 -2.23 8.41
N TYR A 96 5.54 -3.34 8.26
CA TYR A 96 7.00 -3.37 8.25
C TYR A 96 7.55 -2.52 7.11
N PHE A 97 7.10 -2.74 5.88
CA PHE A 97 7.54 -1.96 4.74
C PHE A 97 7.07 -0.50 4.82
N ARG A 98 5.94 -0.21 5.47
CA ARG A 98 5.48 1.15 5.70
C ARG A 98 6.45 1.96 6.56
N PHE A 99 7.14 1.35 7.50
CA PHE A 99 8.15 2.04 8.32
C PHE A 99 9.38 2.48 7.53
N THR A 100 9.62 1.96 6.33
CA THR A 100 10.70 2.42 5.45
C THR A 100 10.40 3.77 4.77
N TRP A 101 9.15 4.24 4.82
CA TRP A 101 8.79 5.52 4.24
C TRP A 101 9.25 6.69 5.10
N SER A 102 9.72 7.75 4.45
CA SER A 102 10.18 8.97 5.12
C SER A 102 9.05 9.81 5.73
N THR A 103 7.82 9.62 5.25
CA THR A 103 6.65 10.33 5.74
C THR A 103 5.97 9.59 6.88
N GLU A 104 5.65 10.30 7.96
CA GLU A 104 4.92 9.74 9.09
C GLU A 104 3.52 9.26 8.65
N TYR A 105 3.13 8.08 9.15
CA TYR A 105 1.79 7.57 8.93
C TYR A 105 0.83 8.17 9.95
N LYS A 106 -0.08 9.01 9.49
CA LYS A 106 -1.20 9.49 10.30
C LYS A 106 -2.43 8.66 9.98
N SER A 107 -3.04 8.08 11.01
CA SER A 107 -4.34 7.43 10.86
C SER A 107 -5.39 8.49 10.54
N VAL A 108 -6.09 8.29 9.43
CA VAL A 108 -7.20 9.15 9.02
C VAL A 108 -8.48 8.32 9.16
N PRO A 109 -9.57 8.86 9.72
CA PRO A 109 -10.85 8.17 9.79
C PRO A 109 -11.31 7.69 8.41
N GLY A 110 -11.99 6.55 8.37
CA GLY A 110 -12.52 5.95 7.15
C GLY A 110 -12.02 4.53 6.91
N LYS A 111 -12.60 3.88 5.90
CA LYS A 111 -12.19 2.53 5.48
C LYS A 111 -10.86 2.61 4.75
N SER A 112 -9.95 1.70 5.06
CA SER A 112 -8.64 1.61 4.39
C SER A 112 -8.27 0.16 4.14
N PHE A 113 -7.72 -0.11 2.95
CA PHE A 113 -7.24 -1.42 2.55
C PHE A 113 -5.75 -1.33 2.21
N PRO A 114 -4.88 -1.82 3.10
CA PRO A 114 -3.46 -1.95 2.78
C PRO A 114 -3.26 -2.96 1.66
N ILE A 115 -2.36 -2.65 0.74
CA ILE A 115 -2.08 -3.46 -0.45
C ILE A 115 -0.58 -3.73 -0.51
N LEU A 116 -0.23 -5.00 -0.71
CA LEU A 116 1.11 -5.44 -1.06
C LEU A 116 1.17 -5.68 -2.58
N ILE A 117 2.23 -5.20 -3.21
CA ILE A 117 2.56 -5.51 -4.59
C ILE A 117 3.74 -6.47 -4.54
N ARG A 118 3.53 -7.70 -5.02
CA ARG A 118 4.50 -8.79 -4.97
C ARG A 118 4.98 -9.16 -6.37
N ASN A 119 6.18 -9.69 -6.47
CA ASN A 119 6.68 -10.22 -7.73
C ASN A 119 6.36 -11.72 -7.85
N ALA A 120 5.29 -12.07 -8.57
CA ALA A 120 4.87 -13.44 -8.80
C ALA A 120 5.82 -14.26 -9.70
N ALA A 121 6.79 -13.61 -10.37
CA ALA A 121 7.80 -14.31 -11.17
C ALA A 121 8.84 -15.04 -10.31
N ARG A 122 8.92 -14.74 -9.00
CA ARG A 122 9.89 -15.34 -8.07
C ARG A 122 9.17 -16.29 -7.09
N PRO A 123 9.77 -17.41 -6.69
CA PRO A 123 9.12 -18.40 -5.82
C PRO A 123 8.80 -17.86 -4.42
N ASN A 124 9.64 -16.96 -3.88
CA ASN A 124 9.42 -16.29 -2.60
C ASN A 124 8.42 -15.12 -2.69
N LYS A 125 7.99 -14.75 -3.90
CA LYS A 125 7.11 -13.61 -4.18
C LYS A 125 7.52 -12.34 -3.39
N PRO A 126 8.73 -11.79 -3.61
CA PRO A 126 9.23 -10.66 -2.85
C PRO A 126 8.33 -9.42 -3.02
N ILE A 127 8.39 -8.54 -2.03
CA ILE A 127 7.63 -7.29 -2.05
C ILE A 127 8.37 -6.27 -2.91
N ILE A 128 7.70 -5.78 -3.95
CA ILE A 128 8.21 -4.74 -4.85
C ILE A 128 7.54 -3.39 -4.63
N GLY A 129 6.46 -3.35 -3.86
CA GLY A 129 5.79 -2.11 -3.51
C GLY A 129 4.70 -2.32 -2.48
N ILE A 130 4.30 -1.20 -1.87
CA ILE A 130 3.11 -1.15 -1.00
C ILE A 130 2.23 0.02 -1.40
N ALA A 131 0.94 -0.15 -1.24
CA ALA A 131 -0.06 0.89 -1.46
C ALA A 131 -1.13 0.84 -0.37
N MET A 132 -1.96 1.86 -0.31
CA MET A 132 -3.14 1.86 0.52
C MET A 132 -4.30 2.48 -0.25
N LEU A 133 -5.37 1.74 -0.40
CA LEU A 133 -6.63 2.27 -0.87
C LEU A 133 -7.41 2.80 0.34
N ARG A 134 -7.94 4.00 0.22
CA ARG A 134 -8.71 4.65 1.29
C ARG A 134 -10.01 5.19 0.76
N SER A 135 -11.03 5.26 1.61
CA SER A 135 -12.19 6.11 1.36
C SER A 135 -11.72 7.57 1.23
N ALA A 136 -12.45 8.36 0.47
CA ALA A 136 -12.16 9.78 0.35
C ALA A 136 -12.10 10.43 1.73
N ALA A 137 -11.05 11.23 1.98
CA ALA A 137 -10.95 12.00 3.21
C ALA A 137 -12.02 13.09 3.22
N LEU A 138 -12.74 13.20 4.33
CA LEU A 138 -13.50 14.41 4.63
C LEU A 138 -12.50 15.56 4.81
N GLY A 139 -12.58 16.60 3.96
CA GLY A 139 -11.67 17.73 4.02
C GLY A 139 -10.29 17.47 3.40
N ASP A 140 -10.23 17.22 2.12
CA ASP A 140 -9.01 17.31 1.32
C ASP A 140 -8.91 18.71 0.73
N GLU A 141 -8.07 19.55 1.34
CA GLU A 141 -7.93 20.97 1.00
C GLU A 141 -7.57 21.17 -0.48
N ALA A 142 -6.68 20.36 -1.03
CA ALA A 142 -6.29 20.45 -2.44
C ALA A 142 -7.46 20.09 -3.39
N ARG A 143 -8.25 19.09 -3.03
CA ARG A 143 -9.46 18.74 -3.79
C ARG A 143 -10.52 19.82 -3.63
N GLU A 144 -10.73 20.29 -2.42
CA GLU A 144 -11.73 21.33 -2.12
C GLU A 144 -11.40 22.62 -2.83
N ASP A 145 -10.12 23.00 -2.91
CA ASP A 145 -9.64 24.12 -3.72
C ASP A 145 -9.94 23.92 -5.20
N ALA A 146 -9.62 22.75 -5.74
CA ALA A 146 -9.81 22.44 -7.16
C ALA A 146 -11.31 22.51 -7.58
N ILE A 147 -12.22 22.11 -6.68
CA ILE A 147 -13.69 22.17 -6.91
C ILE A 147 -14.32 23.45 -6.37
N GLY A 148 -13.53 24.35 -5.73
CA GLY A 148 -13.99 25.61 -5.20
C GLY A 148 -14.80 25.51 -3.91
N TRP A 149 -14.51 24.51 -3.06
CA TRP A 149 -15.20 24.25 -1.78
C TRP A 149 -14.38 24.66 -0.53
N THR A 150 -13.24 25.28 -0.71
CA THR A 150 -12.32 25.62 0.38
C THR A 150 -12.81 26.70 1.34
N ASN A 151 -13.90 27.41 0.98
CA ASN A 151 -14.36 28.52 1.79
C ASN A 151 -15.89 28.50 1.87
N GLU A 152 -16.42 28.49 3.10
CA GLU A 152 -17.86 28.60 3.34
C GLU A 152 -18.52 29.79 2.60
N ALA A 153 -17.81 30.92 2.53
CA ALA A 153 -18.27 32.09 1.78
C ALA A 153 -18.38 31.81 0.27
N THR A 154 -17.45 31.01 -0.28
CA THR A 154 -17.47 30.63 -1.71
C THR A 154 -18.62 29.68 -1.99
N ILE A 155 -18.86 28.69 -1.13
CA ILE A 155 -19.99 27.75 -1.26
C ILE A 155 -21.30 28.52 -1.16
N ARG A 156 -21.45 29.39 -0.18
CA ARG A 156 -22.65 30.22 -0.02
C ARG A 156 -22.88 31.10 -1.24
N SER A 157 -21.83 31.75 -1.79
CA SER A 157 -21.97 32.60 -2.98
C SER A 157 -22.44 31.79 -4.20
N LYS A 158 -21.93 30.58 -4.40
CA LYS A 158 -22.36 29.68 -5.48
C LYS A 158 -23.80 29.21 -5.32
N ILE A 159 -24.23 28.93 -4.08
CA ILE A 159 -25.65 28.59 -3.79
C ILE A 159 -26.56 29.81 -4.08
N TYR A 160 -26.18 30.99 -3.63
CA TYR A 160 -26.94 32.23 -3.90
C TYR A 160 -26.97 32.56 -5.38
N ALA A 161 -25.89 32.32 -6.12
CA ALA A 161 -25.86 32.49 -7.58
C ALA A 161 -26.61 31.39 -8.32
N LYS A 162 -27.20 30.42 -7.64
CA LYS A 162 -27.84 29.21 -8.21
C LYS A 162 -26.94 28.39 -9.13
N GLU A 163 -25.65 28.48 -8.98
CA GLU A 163 -24.65 27.67 -9.70
C GLU A 163 -24.61 26.24 -9.19
N ILE A 164 -24.87 26.06 -7.88
CA ILE A 164 -24.99 24.74 -7.23
C ILE A 164 -26.26 24.73 -6.37
N SER A 165 -26.92 23.56 -6.30
CA SER A 165 -28.07 23.37 -5.41
C SER A 165 -27.59 22.88 -4.03
N ILE A 166 -28.39 23.19 -3.00
CA ILE A 166 -28.16 22.64 -1.64
C ILE A 166 -28.21 21.10 -1.68
N ASP A 167 -29.12 20.53 -2.45
CA ASP A 167 -29.26 19.07 -2.62
C ASP A 167 -27.98 18.47 -3.24
N PHE A 168 -27.33 19.14 -4.18
CA PHE A 168 -26.06 18.71 -4.73
C PHE A 168 -24.96 18.66 -3.67
N VAL A 169 -24.86 19.69 -2.82
CA VAL A 169 -23.87 19.74 -1.72
C VAL A 169 -24.13 18.61 -0.72
N VAL A 170 -25.38 18.45 -0.27
CA VAL A 170 -25.76 17.41 0.70
C VAL A 170 -25.52 16.00 0.13
N ASN A 171 -25.94 15.72 -1.10
CA ASN A 171 -25.75 14.43 -1.75
C ASN A 171 -24.26 14.11 -1.99
N SER A 172 -23.45 15.12 -2.27
CA SER A 172 -22.00 14.94 -2.41
C SER A 172 -21.33 14.63 -1.09
N MET A 173 -21.78 15.24 0.02
CA MET A 173 -21.30 14.92 1.37
C MET A 173 -21.70 13.51 1.80
N VAL A 174 -22.94 13.10 1.53
CA VAL A 174 -23.44 11.75 1.87
C VAL A 174 -22.64 10.68 1.12
N LYS A 175 -22.39 10.86 -0.17
CA LYS A 175 -21.59 9.92 -0.98
C LYS A 175 -20.13 9.78 -0.53
N CYS A 176 -19.62 10.74 0.22
CA CYS A 176 -18.28 10.65 0.83
C CYS A 176 -18.27 9.88 2.16
N LEU A 177 -19.46 9.60 2.74
CA LEU A 177 -19.62 8.90 4.01
C LEU A 177 -19.91 7.39 3.85
N ASP A 178 -20.37 6.95 2.67
CA ASP A 178 -20.56 5.55 2.27
C ASP A 178 -19.27 4.94 1.72
#